data_64f51cc03a2cdd87dbe6daf797d532d6
#
_entry.id   64f51cc03a2cdd87dbe6daf797d532d6
#
_cell.length_a   1.000
_cell.length_b   1.000
_cell.length_c   1.000
_cell.angle_alpha   90.00
_cell.angle_beta   90.00
_cell.angle_gamma   90.00
#
_symmetry.space_group_name_H-M   'P 1'
#
loop_
_entity.id
_entity.type
_entity.pdbx_description
1 polymer ?
#
loop_
_entity_poly.entity_id
_entity_poly.type
_entity_poly.pdbx_seq_one_letter_code
_entity_poly.pdbx_strand_id
1 'polypeptide(L)'
;VFARQPACGRIAQQGDYAIVGTIQAAAYGEMPIWVLADGDMMAVKEPPAPWRAVHRIRMAFLQTTRGLDNPGVVLVPGVTLGVLGHDAMVHCADGGVEDEYAELLQEQCRRAGIMHLMAVSGGHYALVGTLVMGLGARLHWNRFVKAGALAMVYPMLTMVLAPSRSVTRAMLMSMLSLGFLMLGRRRQSVHLLCLTVVFGLLLDPSLASSYGFALSCAAVFGLSTACTRMTAWVSHLLPDRLAKLLAASCCAQLFAGPVQILMDNEVSIWSLPANLLVAPFVDAATILGLCSLFVAWMAPGVSRFLAWACSQCTT
;
A
#
# COMPACT_ATOMS: atom_id res chain seq x y z
N VAL A 1 -8.12 -9.85 13.90
CA VAL A 1 -8.05 -9.99 15.36
C VAL A 1 -7.44 -8.72 15.90
N PHE A 2 -8.19 -7.95 16.69
CA PHE A 2 -7.68 -6.83 17.46
C PHE A 2 -7.35 -7.33 18.85
N ALA A 3 -6.13 -7.13 19.29
CA ALA A 3 -5.69 -7.51 20.61
C ALA A 3 -5.37 -6.24 21.40
N ARG A 4 -6.01 -6.07 22.59
CA ARG A 4 -5.53 -5.11 23.58
C ARG A 4 -4.20 -5.60 24.15
N GLN A 5 -3.31 -4.67 24.58
CA GLN A 5 -2.08 -5.02 25.31
C GLN A 5 -2.36 -6.15 26.33
N PRO A 6 -1.59 -7.24 26.41
CA PRO A 6 -0.17 -7.45 26.11
C PRO A 6 0.12 -8.37 24.90
N ALA A 7 -0.85 -8.72 24.08
CA ALA A 7 -0.70 -9.68 22.99
C ALA A 7 -0.08 -9.10 21.72
N CYS A 8 0.13 -7.81 21.70
CA CYS A 8 0.73 -7.06 20.61
C CYS A 8 2.17 -7.52 20.31
N GLY A 9 2.48 -7.69 19.03
CA GLY A 9 3.79 -8.16 18.58
C GLY A 9 3.98 -9.67 18.60
N ARG A 10 3.07 -10.44 19.22
CA ARG A 10 3.11 -11.91 19.26
C ARG A 10 2.35 -12.56 18.11
N ILE A 11 1.47 -11.82 17.42
CA ILE A 11 0.65 -12.33 16.32
C ILE A 11 1.39 -12.14 15.00
N ALA A 12 1.75 -13.25 14.37
CA ALA A 12 2.27 -13.26 13.00
C ALA A 12 1.21 -13.77 12.03
N GLN A 13 1.22 -13.28 10.80
CA GLN A 13 0.32 -13.78 9.76
C GLN A 13 0.54 -15.27 9.50
N GLN A 14 -0.53 -16.00 9.15
CA GLN A 14 -0.52 -17.46 8.91
C GLN A 14 -0.14 -18.32 10.12
N GLY A 15 -0.25 -17.80 11.34
CA GLY A 15 -0.22 -18.60 12.57
C GLY A 15 -1.64 -18.89 13.04
N ASP A 16 -1.84 -20.05 13.70
CA ASP A 16 -3.09 -20.38 14.36
C ASP A 16 -2.98 -20.05 15.85
N TYR A 17 -3.92 -19.24 16.34
CA TYR A 17 -3.92 -18.76 17.72
C TYR A 17 -5.24 -19.10 18.41
N ALA A 18 -5.16 -19.61 19.62
CA ALA A 18 -6.31 -19.72 20.50
C ALA A 18 -6.44 -18.40 21.28
N ILE A 19 -7.60 -17.77 21.16
CA ILE A 19 -7.88 -16.46 21.72
C ILE A 19 -9.16 -16.55 22.52
N VAL A 20 -9.13 -16.06 23.75
CA VAL A 20 -10.33 -15.82 24.57
C VAL A 20 -10.70 -14.35 24.40
N GLY A 21 -11.92 -14.08 23.95
CA GLY A 21 -12.35 -12.72 23.71
C GLY A 21 -13.79 -12.59 23.21
N THR A 22 -14.24 -11.38 22.99
CA THR A 22 -15.58 -11.06 22.51
C THR A 22 -15.58 -10.82 21.00
N ILE A 23 -16.61 -11.33 20.33
CA ILE A 23 -16.82 -11.12 18.89
C ILE A 23 -17.74 -9.92 18.72
N GLN A 24 -17.32 -8.94 17.93
CA GLN A 24 -18.12 -7.76 17.60
C GLN A 24 -18.20 -7.59 16.08
N ALA A 25 -19.29 -6.95 15.62
CA ALA A 25 -19.38 -6.51 14.22
C ALA A 25 -18.29 -5.46 13.96
N ALA A 26 -17.63 -5.57 12.82
CA ALA A 26 -16.60 -4.63 12.45
C ALA A 26 -17.21 -3.23 12.21
N ALA A 27 -16.67 -2.21 12.86
CA ALA A 27 -17.10 -0.83 12.66
C ALA A 27 -16.49 -0.23 11.37
N TYR A 28 -15.34 -0.74 10.93
CA TYR A 28 -14.64 -0.34 9.70
C TYR A 28 -13.72 -1.47 9.20
N GLY A 29 -13.22 -1.32 7.99
CA GLY A 29 -12.31 -2.28 7.36
C GLY A 29 -13.00 -3.32 6.48
N GLU A 30 -12.20 -4.21 5.89
CA GLU A 30 -12.68 -5.21 4.92
C GLU A 30 -13.22 -6.49 5.57
N MET A 31 -13.02 -6.67 6.87
CA MET A 31 -13.46 -7.87 7.61
C MET A 31 -14.78 -7.61 8.31
N PRO A 32 -15.76 -8.53 8.21
CA PRO A 32 -17.09 -8.32 8.79
C PRO A 32 -17.14 -8.44 10.32
N ILE A 33 -16.13 -9.03 10.92
CA ILE A 33 -16.12 -9.37 12.36
C ILE A 33 -14.76 -9.01 12.96
N TRP A 34 -14.80 -8.41 14.14
CA TRP A 34 -13.64 -8.21 15.01
C TRP A 34 -13.68 -9.17 16.19
N VAL A 35 -12.52 -9.69 16.56
CA VAL A 35 -12.32 -10.44 17.79
C VAL A 35 -11.50 -9.58 18.74
N LEU A 36 -12.11 -9.10 19.81
CA LEU A 36 -11.45 -8.39 20.88
C LEU A 36 -10.91 -9.42 21.87
N ALA A 37 -9.59 -9.54 21.97
CA ALA A 37 -8.97 -10.50 22.87
C ALA A 37 -8.92 -9.90 24.29
N ASP A 38 -9.48 -10.59 25.27
CA ASP A 38 -9.57 -10.19 26.66
C ASP A 38 -8.48 -10.83 27.55
N GLY A 39 -7.48 -11.50 26.96
CA GLY A 39 -6.46 -12.24 27.71
C GLY A 39 -5.26 -12.68 26.89
N ASP A 40 -4.44 -13.54 27.50
CA ASP A 40 -3.25 -14.11 26.85
C ASP A 40 -3.64 -14.98 25.65
N MET A 41 -2.93 -14.76 24.57
CA MET A 41 -3.06 -15.56 23.35
C MET A 41 -2.08 -16.72 23.38
N MET A 42 -2.57 -17.92 23.12
CA MET A 42 -1.71 -19.10 22.96
C MET A 42 -1.54 -19.39 21.46
N ALA A 43 -0.30 -19.43 21.00
CA ALA A 43 0.01 -19.90 19.66
C ALA A 43 -0.21 -21.43 19.61
N VAL A 44 -1.19 -21.86 18.82
CA VAL A 44 -1.48 -23.29 18.58
C VAL A 44 -0.55 -23.84 17.52
N LYS A 45 -0.25 -23.02 16.51
CA LYS A 45 0.65 -23.39 15.42
C LYS A 45 1.51 -22.20 15.04
N GLU A 46 2.81 -22.39 15.05
CA GLU A 46 3.74 -21.36 14.59
C GLU A 46 3.61 -21.11 13.08
N PRO A 47 3.75 -19.85 12.64
CA PRO A 47 3.72 -19.53 11.23
C PRO A 47 4.93 -20.15 10.50
N PRO A 48 4.80 -20.49 9.20
CA PRO A 48 5.91 -20.98 8.38
C PRO A 48 7.12 -20.03 8.40
N ALA A 49 8.31 -20.57 8.18
CA ALA A 49 9.57 -19.81 8.25
C ALA A 49 9.57 -18.48 7.47
N PRO A 50 9.06 -18.39 6.22
CA PRO A 50 9.02 -17.12 5.50
C PRO A 50 8.18 -16.06 6.19
N TRP A 51 7.04 -16.43 6.79
CA TRP A 51 6.17 -15.51 7.53
C TRP A 51 6.80 -15.03 8.83
N ARG A 52 7.59 -15.87 9.50
CA ARG A 52 8.38 -15.45 10.67
C ARG A 52 9.46 -14.42 10.29
N ALA A 53 10.10 -14.58 9.12
CA ALA A 53 11.05 -13.60 8.62
C ALA A 53 10.38 -12.27 8.29
N VAL A 54 9.24 -12.30 7.60
CA VAL A 54 8.42 -11.11 7.30
C VAL A 54 8.00 -10.40 8.58
N HIS A 55 7.52 -11.14 9.57
CA HIS A 55 7.13 -10.58 10.86
C HIS A 55 8.31 -9.87 11.55
N ARG A 56 9.50 -10.49 11.55
CA ARG A 56 10.72 -9.86 12.11
C ARG A 56 11.09 -8.58 11.39
N ILE A 57 11.03 -8.55 10.06
CA ILE A 57 11.33 -7.36 9.25
C ILE A 57 10.34 -6.24 9.58
N ARG A 58 9.03 -6.55 9.62
CA ARG A 58 7.99 -5.57 9.97
C ARG A 58 8.20 -5.00 11.38
N MET A 59 8.45 -5.87 12.36
CA MET A 59 8.67 -5.45 13.75
C MET A 59 9.94 -4.61 13.91
N ALA A 60 11.04 -4.99 13.24
CA ALA A 60 12.26 -4.20 13.23
C ALA A 60 12.02 -2.80 12.64
N PHE A 61 11.27 -2.70 11.54
CA PHE A 61 10.91 -1.42 10.93
C PHE A 61 10.03 -0.57 11.87
N LEU A 62 8.98 -1.14 12.44
CA LEU A 62 8.11 -0.44 13.39
C LEU A 62 8.86 0.04 14.63
N GLN A 63 9.88 -0.70 15.09
CA GLN A 63 10.76 -0.25 16.17
C GLN A 63 11.62 0.95 15.76
N THR A 64 12.03 1.06 14.48
CA THR A 64 12.79 2.23 14.02
C THR A 64 11.92 3.48 13.88
N THR A 65 10.62 3.34 13.61
CA THR A 65 9.69 4.47 13.51
C THR A 65 9.22 5.02 14.84
N ARG A 66 9.34 4.27 15.94
CA ARG A 66 8.94 4.70 17.31
C ARG A 66 9.62 5.97 17.83
N GLY A 67 10.80 6.28 17.35
CA GLY A 67 11.58 7.46 17.77
C GLY A 67 11.36 8.69 16.89
N LEU A 68 10.36 8.67 15.99
CA LEU A 68 10.00 9.79 15.15
C LEU A 68 9.00 10.71 15.83
N ASP A 69 8.86 11.94 15.35
CA ASP A 69 7.83 12.88 15.79
C ASP A 69 6.42 12.33 15.48
N ASN A 70 5.41 12.77 16.23
CA ASN A 70 4.04 12.26 16.17
C ASN A 70 3.49 12.05 14.74
N PRO A 71 3.62 12.99 13.77
CA PRO A 71 3.16 12.72 12.41
C PRO A 71 3.91 11.57 11.76
N GLY A 72 5.24 11.51 11.91
CA GLY A 72 6.10 10.49 11.28
C GLY A 72 5.83 9.07 11.77
N VAL A 73 5.50 8.89 13.05
CA VAL A 73 5.18 7.57 13.63
C VAL A 73 3.96 6.94 12.95
N VAL A 74 2.97 7.74 12.55
CA VAL A 74 1.74 7.28 11.88
C VAL A 74 1.90 7.22 10.37
N LEU A 75 2.47 8.30 9.76
CA LEU A 75 2.50 8.44 8.31
C LEU A 75 3.54 7.53 7.64
N VAL A 76 4.70 7.33 8.27
CA VAL A 76 5.77 6.50 7.69
C VAL A 76 5.35 5.02 7.54
N PRO A 77 4.79 4.34 8.57
CA PRO A 77 4.22 3.02 8.40
C PRO A 77 3.03 2.98 7.44
N GLY A 78 2.18 4.03 7.45
CA GLY A 78 1.04 4.16 6.53
C GLY A 78 1.48 4.13 5.08
N VAL A 79 2.36 5.03 4.68
CA VAL A 79 2.86 5.14 3.30
C VAL A 79 3.70 3.92 2.90
N THR A 80 4.43 3.28 3.83
CA THR A 80 5.35 2.18 3.52
C THR A 80 4.67 0.81 3.53
N LEU A 81 3.92 0.50 4.59
CA LEU A 81 3.29 -0.80 4.81
C LEU A 81 1.79 -0.81 4.51
N GLY A 82 1.16 0.36 4.43
CA GLY A 82 -0.30 0.50 4.34
C GLY A 82 -1.02 0.26 5.67
N VAL A 83 -0.31 0.44 6.79
CA VAL A 83 -0.83 0.25 8.14
C VAL A 83 -1.12 1.62 8.72
N LEU A 84 -2.39 1.97 8.88
CA LEU A 84 -2.83 3.23 9.47
C LEU A 84 -3.31 3.00 10.91
N GLY A 85 -2.99 3.95 11.79
CA GLY A 85 -3.29 4.16 13.19
C GLY A 85 -4.08 3.13 14.02
N HIS A 86 -5.14 2.56 13.50
CA HIS A 86 -5.96 1.55 14.19
C HIS A 86 -5.55 0.09 13.90
N ASP A 87 -4.62 -0.13 12.99
CA ASP A 87 -4.15 -1.50 12.76
C ASP A 87 -3.27 -1.94 13.93
N ALA A 88 -3.56 -3.11 14.46
CA ALA A 88 -2.94 -3.72 15.64
C ALA A 88 -1.39 -3.69 15.67
N MET A 89 -0.73 -3.46 14.53
CA MET A 89 0.71 -3.32 14.46
C MET A 89 1.23 -1.96 14.96
N VAL A 90 0.45 -0.89 14.82
CA VAL A 90 0.86 0.45 15.29
C VAL A 90 0.60 0.59 16.79
N HIS A 91 -0.51 0.05 17.29
CA HIS A 91 -0.81 -0.04 18.71
C HIS A 91 0.14 -0.95 19.50
N CYS A 92 0.79 -1.89 18.83
CA CYS A 92 1.81 -2.76 19.43
C CYS A 92 3.16 -2.07 19.67
N ALA A 93 3.32 -0.89 19.16
CA ALA A 93 4.45 -0.05 19.47
C ALA A 93 4.15 0.69 20.77
N ASP A 94 4.74 0.29 21.90
CA ASP A 94 4.75 1.00 23.19
C ASP A 94 5.37 2.40 23.08
N GLY A 95 4.84 3.27 22.27
CA GLY A 95 5.42 4.56 21.94
C GLY A 95 4.36 5.59 21.62
N GLY A 96 3.41 5.79 22.52
CA GLY A 96 2.82 7.09 22.83
C GLY A 96 2.25 7.94 21.71
N VAL A 97 1.81 7.36 20.57
CA VAL A 97 0.85 8.08 19.75
C VAL A 97 -0.50 7.91 20.42
N GLU A 98 -1.04 9.00 20.94
CA GLU A 98 -2.39 9.02 21.47
C GLU A 98 -3.31 8.54 20.33
N ASP A 99 -4.18 7.57 20.60
CA ASP A 99 -5.14 7.04 19.65
C ASP A 99 -5.96 8.18 19.01
N GLU A 100 -6.26 9.20 19.79
CA GLU A 100 -6.92 10.44 19.40
C GLU A 100 -6.17 11.19 18.29
N TYR A 101 -4.81 11.26 18.35
CA TYR A 101 -4.02 11.91 17.31
C TYR A 101 -4.04 11.13 15.97
N ALA A 102 -3.95 9.81 16.03
CA ALA A 102 -4.02 8.97 14.84
C ALA A 102 -5.38 9.07 14.17
N GLU A 103 -6.48 9.06 14.94
CA GLU A 103 -7.85 9.28 14.45
C GLU A 103 -8.02 10.65 13.81
N LEU A 104 -7.52 11.69 14.47
CA LEU A 104 -7.61 13.07 13.98
C LEU A 104 -6.85 13.24 12.67
N LEU A 105 -5.65 12.68 12.56
CA LEU A 105 -4.84 12.72 11.35
C LEU A 105 -5.52 11.97 10.20
N GLN A 106 -6.10 10.81 10.50
CA GLN A 106 -6.83 10.02 9.53
C GLN A 106 -8.08 10.76 9.01
N GLU A 107 -8.82 11.42 9.91
CA GLU A 107 -9.96 12.25 9.53
C GLU A 107 -9.53 13.47 8.69
N GLN A 108 -8.41 14.11 9.01
CA GLN A 108 -7.87 15.20 8.20
C GLN A 108 -7.48 14.72 6.79
N CYS A 109 -6.81 13.57 6.68
CA CYS A 109 -6.47 12.97 5.39
C CYS A 109 -7.73 12.58 4.59
N ARG A 110 -8.79 12.11 5.27
CA ARG A 110 -10.08 11.79 4.65
C ARG A 110 -10.74 13.06 4.10
N ARG A 111 -10.82 14.12 4.90
CA ARG A 111 -11.37 15.43 4.46
C ARG A 111 -10.58 16.06 3.32
N ALA A 112 -9.25 15.92 3.35
CA ALA A 112 -8.38 16.36 2.25
C ALA A 112 -8.49 15.47 0.99
N GLY A 113 -9.13 14.28 1.09
CA GLY A 113 -9.26 13.32 -0.02
C GLY A 113 -7.95 12.62 -0.41
N ILE A 114 -6.96 12.59 0.50
CA ILE A 114 -5.64 11.97 0.28
C ILE A 114 -5.47 10.62 0.98
N MET A 115 -6.53 10.05 1.57
CA MET A 115 -6.51 8.74 2.23
C MET A 115 -5.93 7.62 1.34
N HIS A 116 -6.18 7.68 0.03
CA HIS A 116 -5.67 6.69 -0.91
C HIS A 116 -4.14 6.72 -1.07
N LEU A 117 -3.46 7.80 -0.69
CA LEU A 117 -1.99 7.90 -0.68
C LEU A 117 -1.38 7.14 0.52
N MET A 118 -2.14 7.01 1.62
CA MET A 118 -1.76 6.24 2.81
C MET A 118 -1.97 4.73 2.62
N ALA A 119 -2.79 4.35 1.64
CA ALA A 119 -2.99 2.93 1.31
C ALA A 119 -1.91 2.46 0.34
N VAL A 120 -1.40 1.25 0.56
CA VAL A 120 -0.51 0.62 -0.41
C VAL A 120 -1.22 0.48 -1.74
N SER A 121 -0.62 1.02 -2.78
CA SER A 121 -1.18 1.09 -4.12
C SER A 121 -0.32 0.36 -5.16
N GLY A 122 -0.84 0.29 -6.39
CA GLY A 122 -0.07 -0.18 -7.55
C GLY A 122 1.23 0.60 -7.79
N GLY A 123 1.36 1.82 -7.23
CA GLY A 123 2.58 2.62 -7.27
C GLY A 123 3.79 1.94 -6.66
N HIS A 124 3.64 1.23 -5.53
CA HIS A 124 4.73 0.46 -4.91
C HIS A 124 5.28 -0.61 -5.84
N TYR A 125 4.40 -1.35 -6.52
CA TYR A 125 4.80 -2.37 -7.51
C TYR A 125 5.44 -1.75 -8.74
N ALA A 126 4.92 -0.63 -9.23
CA ALA A 126 5.49 0.08 -10.37
C ALA A 126 6.88 0.63 -10.04
N LEU A 127 7.06 1.19 -8.85
CA LEU A 127 8.33 1.73 -8.37
C LEU A 127 9.38 0.63 -8.22
N VAL A 128 9.07 -0.45 -7.51
CA VAL A 128 9.98 -1.59 -7.36
C VAL A 128 10.27 -2.24 -8.72
N GLY A 129 9.24 -2.35 -9.58
CA GLY A 129 9.41 -2.83 -10.95
C GLY A 129 10.37 -1.99 -11.78
N THR A 130 10.26 -0.66 -11.71
CA THR A 130 11.19 0.25 -12.42
C THR A 130 12.61 0.18 -11.88
N LEU A 131 12.79 0.03 -10.57
CA LEU A 131 14.12 -0.14 -9.97
C LEU A 131 14.79 -1.44 -10.44
N VAL A 132 14.07 -2.58 -10.39
CA VAL A 132 14.60 -3.88 -10.85
C VAL A 132 14.89 -3.85 -12.35
N MET A 133 13.99 -3.27 -13.16
CA MET A 133 14.19 -3.13 -14.61
C MET A 133 15.37 -2.21 -14.93
N GLY A 134 15.54 -1.11 -14.20
CA GLY A 134 16.66 -0.18 -14.34
C GLY A 134 18.01 -0.84 -13.97
N LEU A 135 18.04 -1.57 -12.85
CA LEU A 135 19.20 -2.34 -12.45
C LEU A 135 19.54 -3.41 -13.49
N GLY A 136 18.53 -4.16 -13.93
CA GLY A 136 18.71 -5.18 -14.96
C GLY A 136 19.12 -4.60 -16.33
N ALA A 137 18.78 -3.34 -16.63
CA ALA A 137 19.27 -2.67 -17.83
C ALA A 137 20.77 -2.32 -17.68
N ARG A 138 21.19 -1.81 -16.52
CA ARG A 138 22.61 -1.50 -16.23
C ARG A 138 23.48 -2.75 -16.22
N LEU A 139 22.96 -3.87 -15.69
CA LEU A 139 23.65 -5.16 -15.63
C LEU A 139 23.49 -6.01 -16.92
N HIS A 140 22.86 -5.44 -17.96
CA HIS A 140 22.63 -6.10 -19.25
C HIS A 140 21.87 -7.44 -19.12
N TRP A 141 21.00 -7.58 -18.12
CA TRP A 141 20.18 -8.77 -17.93
C TRP A 141 19.25 -8.99 -19.14
N ASN A 142 19.12 -10.24 -19.53
CA ASN A 142 18.15 -10.61 -20.54
C ASN A 142 16.70 -10.50 -19.98
N ARG A 143 15.69 -10.54 -20.85
CA ARG A 143 14.28 -10.40 -20.46
C ARG A 143 13.81 -11.49 -19.48
N PHE A 144 14.37 -12.70 -19.58
CA PHE A 144 13.99 -13.82 -18.72
C PHE A 144 14.53 -13.64 -17.29
N VAL A 145 15.77 -13.18 -17.15
CA VAL A 145 16.37 -12.86 -15.86
C VAL A 145 15.62 -11.71 -15.17
N LYS A 146 15.26 -10.65 -15.92
CA LYS A 146 14.43 -9.55 -15.41
C LYS A 146 13.08 -10.05 -14.94
N ALA A 147 12.41 -10.89 -15.73
CA ALA A 147 11.12 -11.47 -15.37
C ALA A 147 11.22 -12.39 -14.16
N GLY A 148 12.26 -13.24 -14.08
CA GLY A 148 12.52 -14.11 -12.93
C GLY A 148 12.78 -13.32 -11.64
N ALA A 149 13.58 -12.26 -11.71
CA ALA A 149 13.84 -11.38 -10.57
C ALA A 149 12.55 -10.72 -10.07
N LEU A 150 11.72 -10.19 -10.98
CA LEU A 150 10.44 -9.58 -10.63
C LEU A 150 9.43 -10.62 -10.10
N ALA A 151 9.43 -11.86 -10.64
CA ALA A 151 8.59 -12.95 -10.16
C ALA A 151 8.91 -13.35 -8.71
N MET A 152 10.13 -13.12 -8.24
CA MET A 152 10.51 -13.32 -6.84
C MET A 152 10.20 -12.08 -5.98
N VAL A 153 10.49 -10.89 -6.49
CA VAL A 153 10.37 -9.64 -5.73
C VAL A 153 8.91 -9.27 -5.45
N TYR A 154 8.00 -9.45 -6.40
CA TYR A 154 6.60 -9.07 -6.23
C TYR A 154 5.86 -9.88 -5.14
N PRO A 155 5.94 -11.22 -5.06
CA PRO A 155 5.38 -11.96 -3.94
C PRO A 155 6.02 -11.59 -2.60
N MET A 156 7.36 -11.39 -2.58
CA MET A 156 8.04 -10.96 -1.36
C MET A 156 7.52 -9.59 -0.89
N LEU A 157 7.35 -8.64 -1.80
CA LEU A 157 6.75 -7.35 -1.49
C LEU A 157 5.32 -7.51 -0.96
N THR A 158 4.49 -8.34 -1.61
CA THR A 158 3.13 -8.64 -1.16
C THR A 158 3.08 -9.21 0.26
N MET A 159 4.01 -10.10 0.60
CA MET A 159 4.08 -10.69 1.95
C MET A 159 4.44 -9.64 3.01
N VAL A 160 5.25 -8.65 2.65
CA VAL A 160 5.69 -7.59 3.57
C VAL A 160 4.64 -6.48 3.72
N LEU A 161 3.87 -6.17 2.69
CA LEU A 161 2.81 -5.16 2.74
C LEU A 161 1.57 -5.64 3.52
N ALA A 162 0.82 -4.70 4.07
CA ALA A 162 -0.46 -5.04 4.70
C ALA A 162 -1.42 -5.65 3.66
N PRO A 163 -2.13 -6.73 4.01
CA PRO A 163 -3.05 -7.37 3.08
C PRO A 163 -4.22 -6.42 2.81
N SER A 164 -4.38 -6.06 1.54
CA SER A 164 -5.53 -5.29 1.06
C SER A 164 -5.94 -5.76 -0.33
N ARG A 165 -7.18 -5.53 -0.71
CA ARG A 165 -7.70 -5.90 -2.03
C ARG A 165 -7.02 -5.13 -3.17
N SER A 166 -6.56 -3.91 -2.88
CA SER A 166 -5.73 -3.12 -3.81
C SER A 166 -4.36 -3.74 -4.04
N VAL A 167 -3.72 -4.27 -2.99
CA VAL A 167 -2.45 -5.01 -3.08
C VAL A 167 -2.62 -6.29 -3.90
N THR A 168 -3.69 -7.06 -3.66
CA THR A 168 -4.01 -8.27 -4.43
C THR A 168 -4.15 -7.96 -5.92
N ARG A 169 -4.91 -6.92 -6.29
CA ARG A 169 -5.02 -6.48 -7.67
C ARG A 169 -3.66 -6.08 -8.27
N ALA A 170 -2.89 -5.28 -7.53
CA ALA A 170 -1.59 -4.80 -7.99
C ALA A 170 -0.60 -5.95 -8.20
N MET A 171 -0.60 -6.93 -7.32
CA MET A 171 0.19 -8.16 -7.45
C MET A 171 -0.22 -8.96 -8.70
N LEU A 172 -1.52 -9.24 -8.88
CA LEU A 172 -2.03 -9.98 -10.04
C LEU A 172 -1.67 -9.26 -11.35
N MET A 173 -1.92 -7.96 -11.43
CA MET A 173 -1.58 -7.16 -12.61
C MET A 173 -0.07 -7.17 -12.90
N SER A 174 0.75 -7.09 -11.86
CA SER A 174 2.21 -7.14 -11.98
C SER A 174 2.68 -8.51 -12.45
N MET A 175 2.15 -9.61 -11.90
CA MET A 175 2.47 -10.97 -12.34
C MET A 175 2.05 -11.23 -13.79
N LEU A 176 0.84 -10.86 -14.19
CA LEU A 176 0.39 -10.98 -15.56
C LEU A 176 1.27 -10.17 -16.53
N SER A 177 1.76 -8.99 -16.07
CA SER A 177 2.67 -8.17 -16.87
C SER A 177 4.00 -8.86 -17.19
N LEU A 178 4.46 -9.79 -16.33
CA LEU A 178 5.67 -10.58 -16.60
C LEU A 178 5.49 -11.53 -17.79
N GLY A 179 4.30 -12.08 -17.96
CA GLY A 179 3.97 -12.88 -19.14
C GLY A 179 4.15 -12.10 -20.44
N PHE A 180 3.66 -10.85 -20.49
CA PHE A 180 3.87 -9.97 -21.66
C PHE A 180 5.35 -9.62 -21.86
N LEU A 181 6.10 -9.43 -20.78
CA LEU A 181 7.53 -9.18 -20.83
C LEU A 181 8.29 -10.40 -21.42
N MET A 182 7.94 -11.60 -21.00
CA MET A 182 8.54 -12.85 -21.52
C MET A 182 8.23 -13.05 -23.01
N LEU A 183 7.00 -12.76 -23.41
CA LEU A 183 6.56 -12.83 -24.82
C LEU A 183 7.15 -11.72 -25.70
N GLY A 184 7.84 -10.72 -25.11
CA GLY A 184 8.38 -9.57 -25.83
C GLY A 184 7.30 -8.65 -26.42
N ARG A 185 6.07 -8.74 -25.93
CA ARG A 185 4.94 -7.92 -26.40
C ARG A 185 4.84 -6.62 -25.64
N ARG A 186 4.37 -5.56 -26.30
CA ARG A 186 4.07 -4.29 -25.65
C ARG A 186 2.90 -4.49 -24.69
N ARG A 187 3.04 -3.97 -23.47
CA ARG A 187 2.00 -4.00 -22.45
C ARG A 187 0.88 -3.04 -22.86
N GLN A 188 -0.30 -3.57 -23.07
CA GLN A 188 -1.51 -2.77 -23.23
C GLN A 188 -2.22 -2.75 -21.88
N SER A 189 -2.19 -1.62 -21.19
CA SER A 189 -2.66 -1.48 -19.80
C SER A 189 -4.12 -1.89 -19.62
N VAL A 190 -4.99 -1.59 -20.60
CA VAL A 190 -6.41 -1.95 -20.53
C VAL A 190 -6.62 -3.46 -20.63
N HIS A 191 -5.95 -4.14 -21.58
CA HIS A 191 -6.04 -5.59 -21.70
C HIS A 191 -5.50 -6.31 -20.46
N LEU A 192 -4.40 -5.78 -19.90
CA LEU A 192 -3.83 -6.30 -18.68
C LEU A 192 -4.78 -6.13 -17.49
N LEU A 193 -5.46 -4.98 -17.41
CA LEU A 193 -6.48 -4.73 -16.38
C LEU A 193 -7.67 -5.70 -16.54
N CYS A 194 -8.20 -5.88 -17.75
CA CYS A 194 -9.29 -6.84 -18.00
C CYS A 194 -8.91 -8.26 -17.58
N LEU A 195 -7.70 -8.71 -17.97
CA LEU A 195 -7.20 -10.02 -17.54
C LEU A 195 -7.07 -10.10 -16.01
N THR A 196 -6.58 -9.03 -15.38
CA THR A 196 -6.45 -8.98 -13.91
C THR A 196 -7.81 -9.10 -13.22
N VAL A 197 -8.84 -8.43 -13.74
CA VAL A 197 -10.21 -8.53 -13.21
C VAL A 197 -10.75 -9.95 -13.36
N VAL A 198 -10.65 -10.53 -14.56
CA VAL A 198 -11.14 -11.89 -14.83
C VAL A 198 -10.43 -12.91 -13.93
N PHE A 199 -9.09 -12.92 -13.91
CA PHE A 199 -8.34 -13.85 -13.06
C PHE A 199 -8.56 -13.59 -11.57
N GLY A 200 -8.66 -12.32 -11.15
CA GLY A 200 -8.95 -11.96 -9.77
C GLY A 200 -10.28 -12.54 -9.29
N LEU A 201 -11.35 -12.36 -10.08
CA LEU A 201 -12.67 -12.87 -9.76
C LEU A 201 -12.77 -14.40 -9.81
N LEU A 202 -11.98 -15.05 -10.68
CA LEU A 202 -11.91 -16.52 -10.72
C LEU A 202 -11.19 -17.10 -9.50
N LEU A 203 -10.16 -16.41 -8.99
CA LEU A 203 -9.39 -16.85 -7.81
C LEU A 203 -10.11 -16.53 -6.50
N ASP A 204 -10.74 -15.36 -6.44
CA ASP A 204 -11.47 -14.88 -5.26
C ASP A 204 -12.75 -14.15 -5.67
N PRO A 205 -13.90 -14.83 -5.74
CA PRO A 205 -15.17 -14.21 -6.10
C PRO A 205 -15.60 -13.08 -5.17
N SER A 206 -15.08 -13.03 -3.92
CA SER A 206 -15.42 -11.97 -2.97
C SER A 206 -14.91 -10.59 -3.40
N LEU A 207 -13.96 -10.54 -4.33
CA LEU A 207 -13.50 -9.29 -4.93
C LEU A 207 -14.60 -8.54 -5.69
N ALA A 208 -15.64 -9.23 -6.17
CA ALA A 208 -16.77 -8.61 -6.86
C ALA A 208 -17.57 -7.64 -5.97
N SER A 209 -17.63 -7.90 -4.67
CA SER A 209 -18.32 -7.06 -3.67
C SER A 209 -17.40 -6.04 -2.99
N SER A 210 -16.12 -5.99 -3.36
CA SER A 210 -15.14 -5.11 -2.72
C SER A 210 -15.08 -3.74 -3.39
N TYR A 211 -15.48 -2.71 -2.68
CA TYR A 211 -15.33 -1.32 -3.13
C TYR A 211 -13.86 -0.94 -3.37
N GLY A 212 -12.93 -1.40 -2.53
CA GLY A 212 -11.50 -1.13 -2.70
C GLY A 212 -10.93 -1.72 -3.99
N PHE A 213 -11.40 -2.91 -4.41
CA PHE A 213 -11.04 -3.51 -5.69
C PHE A 213 -11.63 -2.71 -6.85
N ALA A 214 -12.93 -2.38 -6.79
CA ALA A 214 -13.64 -1.60 -7.82
C ALA A 214 -13.03 -0.21 -8.00
N LEU A 215 -12.77 0.52 -6.91
CA LEU A 215 -12.12 1.83 -6.91
C LEU A 215 -10.76 1.79 -7.59
N SER A 216 -9.96 0.79 -7.23
CA SER A 216 -8.62 0.60 -7.79
C SER A 216 -8.65 0.26 -9.29
N CYS A 217 -9.60 -0.57 -9.74
CA CYS A 217 -9.80 -0.89 -11.15
C CYS A 217 -10.26 0.33 -11.96
N ALA A 218 -11.21 1.10 -11.43
CA ALA A 218 -11.72 2.31 -12.06
C ALA A 218 -10.62 3.37 -12.24
N ALA A 219 -9.79 3.61 -11.20
CA ALA A 219 -8.66 4.53 -11.30
C ALA A 219 -7.66 4.11 -12.38
N VAL A 220 -7.26 2.82 -12.43
CA VAL A 220 -6.33 2.30 -13.45
C VAL A 220 -6.94 2.35 -14.83
N PHE A 221 -8.23 2.10 -14.98
CA PHE A 221 -8.94 2.23 -16.24
C PHE A 221 -8.90 3.68 -16.76
N GLY A 222 -9.20 4.66 -15.89
CA GLY A 222 -9.11 6.08 -16.22
C GLY A 222 -7.70 6.51 -16.62
N LEU A 223 -6.69 6.11 -15.86
CA LEU A 223 -5.29 6.37 -16.18
C LEU A 223 -4.88 5.76 -17.52
N SER A 224 -5.35 4.56 -17.82
CA SER A 224 -4.95 3.84 -19.04
C SER A 224 -5.63 4.35 -20.31
N THR A 225 -6.83 4.91 -20.20
CA THR A 225 -7.65 5.33 -21.35
C THR A 225 -7.59 6.83 -21.62
N ALA A 226 -7.69 7.65 -20.57
CA ALA A 226 -7.88 9.09 -20.69
C ALA A 226 -6.61 9.92 -20.41
N CYS A 227 -5.68 9.41 -19.60
CA CYS A 227 -4.56 10.20 -19.08
C CYS A 227 -3.65 10.77 -20.19
N THR A 228 -3.36 10.01 -21.24
CA THR A 228 -2.50 10.46 -22.34
C THR A 228 -3.11 11.66 -23.10
N ARG A 229 -4.42 11.58 -23.39
CA ARG A 229 -5.15 12.67 -24.07
C ARG A 229 -5.26 13.89 -23.17
N MET A 230 -5.59 13.69 -21.91
CA MET A 230 -5.67 14.76 -20.91
C MET A 230 -4.31 15.45 -20.75
N THR A 231 -3.21 14.70 -20.66
CA THR A 231 -1.85 15.25 -20.57
C THR A 231 -1.53 16.10 -21.79
N ALA A 232 -1.81 15.61 -23.01
CA ALA A 232 -1.56 16.37 -24.22
C ALA A 232 -2.34 17.68 -24.26
N TRP A 233 -3.58 17.69 -23.79
CA TRP A 233 -4.38 18.90 -23.71
C TRP A 233 -3.86 19.88 -22.65
N VAL A 234 -3.52 19.40 -21.45
CA VAL A 234 -3.02 20.26 -20.35
C VAL A 234 -1.60 20.77 -20.59
N SER A 235 -0.77 20.04 -21.34
CA SER A 235 0.62 20.45 -21.66
C SER A 235 0.70 21.71 -22.52
N HIS A 236 -0.41 22.15 -23.15
CA HIS A 236 -0.49 23.45 -23.80
C HIS A 236 -0.53 24.63 -22.80
N LEU A 237 -0.94 24.38 -21.56
CA LEU A 237 -1.14 25.37 -20.51
C LEU A 237 -0.09 25.33 -19.41
N LEU A 238 0.48 24.15 -19.16
CA LEU A 238 1.38 23.86 -18.03
C LEU A 238 2.64 23.11 -18.48
N PRO A 239 3.76 23.27 -17.76
CA PRO A 239 4.96 22.45 -17.99
C PRO A 239 4.65 20.95 -17.95
N ASP A 240 5.32 20.16 -18.78
CA ASP A 240 5.05 18.73 -18.98
C ASP A 240 4.96 17.90 -17.70
N ARG A 241 5.78 18.21 -16.70
CA ARG A 241 5.76 17.50 -15.41
C ARG A 241 4.46 17.75 -14.64
N LEU A 242 4.05 19.02 -14.55
CA LEU A 242 2.81 19.43 -13.89
C LEU A 242 1.58 18.95 -14.67
N ALA A 243 1.63 19.02 -16.00
CA ALA A 243 0.58 18.51 -16.86
C ALA A 243 0.32 17.01 -16.67
N LYS A 244 1.37 16.20 -16.54
CA LYS A 244 1.28 14.76 -16.27
C LYS A 244 0.67 14.47 -14.89
N LEU A 245 1.13 15.18 -13.85
CA LEU A 245 0.61 15.00 -12.49
C LEU A 245 -0.87 15.40 -12.41
N LEU A 246 -1.22 16.56 -12.96
CA LEU A 246 -2.60 17.04 -12.97
C LEU A 246 -3.51 16.12 -13.77
N ALA A 247 -3.11 15.71 -14.97
CA ALA A 247 -3.88 14.80 -15.81
C ALA A 247 -4.08 13.44 -15.13
N ALA A 248 -3.06 12.89 -14.47
CA ALA A 248 -3.17 11.63 -13.75
C ALA A 248 -4.15 11.74 -12.57
N SER A 249 -4.05 12.81 -11.77
CA SER A 249 -4.97 13.06 -10.65
C SER A 249 -6.41 13.27 -11.12
N CYS A 250 -6.62 14.09 -12.16
CA CYS A 250 -7.96 14.30 -12.73
C CYS A 250 -8.57 13.02 -13.29
N CYS A 251 -7.80 12.22 -14.06
CA CYS A 251 -8.29 10.97 -14.62
C CYS A 251 -8.64 9.97 -13.52
N ALA A 252 -7.78 9.82 -12.50
CA ALA A 252 -8.04 8.93 -11.38
C ALA A 252 -9.32 9.32 -10.65
N GLN A 253 -9.48 10.60 -10.30
CA GLN A 253 -10.67 11.12 -9.61
C GLN A 253 -11.95 10.98 -10.44
N LEU A 254 -11.90 11.32 -11.74
CA LEU A 254 -13.06 11.25 -12.61
C LEU A 254 -13.63 9.83 -12.72
N PHE A 255 -12.76 8.83 -12.82
CA PHE A 255 -13.17 7.44 -12.97
C PHE A 255 -13.42 6.73 -11.63
N ALA A 256 -12.67 7.08 -10.58
CA ALA A 256 -12.86 6.53 -9.25
C ALA A 256 -14.00 7.22 -8.48
N GLY A 257 -14.28 8.49 -8.77
CA GLY A 257 -15.29 9.31 -8.09
C GLY A 257 -16.68 8.68 -8.00
N PRO A 258 -17.26 8.13 -9.08
CA PRO A 258 -18.55 7.45 -9.00
C PRO A 258 -18.58 6.29 -7.99
N VAL A 259 -17.50 5.51 -7.91
CA VAL A 259 -17.37 4.41 -6.95
C VAL A 259 -17.19 4.95 -5.52
N GLN A 260 -16.45 6.04 -5.39
CA GLN A 260 -16.22 6.69 -4.10
C GLN A 260 -17.51 7.28 -3.53
N ILE A 261 -18.34 7.91 -4.36
CA ILE A 261 -19.67 8.43 -3.95
C ILE A 261 -20.56 7.30 -3.44
N LEU A 262 -20.54 6.12 -4.08
CA LEU A 262 -21.31 4.97 -3.64
C LEU A 262 -20.82 4.39 -2.31
N MET A 263 -19.56 4.63 -1.96
CA MET A 263 -18.94 4.12 -0.74
C MET A 263 -19.15 5.08 0.45
N ASP A 264 -18.84 6.36 0.28
CA ASP A 264 -18.73 7.34 1.37
C ASP A 264 -19.76 8.47 1.32
N ASN A 265 -20.62 8.55 0.29
CA ASN A 265 -21.55 9.66 0.03
C ASN A 265 -20.90 11.07 0.02
N GLU A 266 -19.60 11.17 0.13
CA GLU A 266 -18.85 12.43 0.19
C GLU A 266 -17.71 12.43 -0.81
N VAL A 267 -17.50 13.54 -1.50
CA VAL A 267 -16.34 13.77 -2.35
C VAL A 267 -15.66 15.05 -1.90
N SER A 268 -14.39 14.94 -1.55
CA SER A 268 -13.61 16.11 -1.17
C SER A 268 -13.22 16.94 -2.40
N ILE A 269 -13.65 18.18 -2.45
CA ILE A 269 -13.25 19.16 -3.48
C ILE A 269 -11.74 19.43 -3.40
N TRP A 270 -11.16 19.30 -2.21
CA TRP A 270 -9.74 19.54 -1.96
C TRP A 270 -8.82 18.40 -2.43
N SER A 271 -9.40 17.27 -2.82
CA SER A 271 -8.65 16.09 -3.24
C SER A 271 -7.69 16.35 -4.41
N LEU A 272 -8.10 17.15 -5.42
CA LEU A 272 -7.26 17.45 -6.57
C LEU A 272 -6.06 18.34 -6.22
N PRO A 273 -6.22 19.53 -5.59
CA PRO A 273 -5.09 20.36 -5.20
C PRO A 273 -4.20 19.69 -4.14
N ALA A 274 -4.78 18.97 -3.19
CA ALA A 274 -4.01 18.24 -2.18
C ALA A 274 -3.12 17.15 -2.83
N ASN A 275 -3.69 16.35 -3.75
CA ASN A 275 -2.91 15.34 -4.49
C ASN A 275 -1.78 15.94 -5.31
N LEU A 276 -2.03 17.07 -5.99
CA LEU A 276 -1.02 17.72 -6.81
C LEU A 276 0.16 18.22 -5.96
N LEU A 277 -0.13 18.73 -4.75
CA LEU A 277 0.88 19.22 -3.82
C LEU A 277 1.68 18.06 -3.17
N VAL A 278 1.00 16.99 -2.75
CA VAL A 278 1.58 15.93 -1.92
C VAL A 278 2.24 14.83 -2.78
N ALA A 279 1.78 14.60 -4.03
CA ALA A 279 2.27 13.50 -4.87
C ALA A 279 3.80 13.41 -5.00
N PRO A 280 4.57 14.49 -5.27
CA PRO A 280 6.02 14.39 -5.42
C PRO A 280 6.72 13.97 -4.11
N PHE A 281 6.15 14.32 -2.96
CA PHE A 281 6.68 13.97 -1.64
C PHE A 281 6.36 12.52 -1.28
N VAL A 282 5.18 12.05 -1.64
CA VAL A 282 4.76 10.66 -1.38
C VAL A 282 5.64 9.66 -2.15
N ASP A 283 6.00 9.95 -3.39
CA ASP A 283 6.90 9.09 -4.16
C ASP A 283 8.28 8.98 -3.47
N ALA A 284 8.84 10.12 -3.01
CA ALA A 284 10.10 10.14 -2.26
C ALA A 284 9.97 9.40 -0.93
N ALA A 285 8.90 9.66 -0.18
CA ALA A 285 8.61 8.99 1.09
C ALA A 285 8.47 7.47 0.93
N THR A 286 7.78 7.02 -0.14
CA THR A 286 7.64 5.58 -0.45
C THR A 286 9.00 4.93 -0.71
N ILE A 287 9.88 5.57 -1.47
CA ILE A 287 11.23 5.04 -1.74
C ILE A 287 12.03 4.94 -0.44
N LEU A 288 12.09 6.03 0.34
CA LEU A 288 12.81 6.07 1.60
C LEU A 288 12.26 5.07 2.62
N GLY A 289 10.94 4.98 2.72
CA GLY A 289 10.24 4.04 3.58
C GLY A 289 10.54 2.58 3.22
N LEU A 290 10.46 2.21 1.95
CA LEU A 290 10.81 0.85 1.48
C LEU A 290 12.30 0.55 1.71
N CYS A 291 13.21 1.49 1.44
CA CYS A 291 14.62 1.32 1.75
C CYS A 291 14.85 1.12 3.25
N SER A 292 14.21 1.92 4.10
CA SER A 292 14.25 1.78 5.55
C SER A 292 13.76 0.42 6.00
N LEU A 293 12.62 -0.05 5.46
CA LEU A 293 12.02 -1.33 5.77
C LEU A 293 12.96 -2.51 5.47
N PHE A 294 13.58 -2.53 4.29
CA PHE A 294 14.49 -3.62 3.91
C PHE A 294 15.82 -3.60 4.65
N VAL A 295 16.25 -2.44 5.15
CA VAL A 295 17.50 -2.30 5.91
C VAL A 295 17.29 -2.46 7.42
N ALA A 296 16.06 -2.37 7.90
CA ALA A 296 15.74 -2.32 9.34
C ALA A 296 16.33 -3.48 10.16
N TRP A 297 16.32 -4.69 9.61
CA TRP A 297 16.81 -5.88 10.30
C TRP A 297 18.34 -6.05 10.25
N MET A 298 19.04 -5.41 9.27
CA MET A 298 20.49 -5.48 9.11
C MET A 298 21.21 -4.32 9.80
N ALA A 299 20.71 -3.11 9.62
CA ALA A 299 21.35 -1.89 10.08
C ALA A 299 20.31 -0.91 10.66
N PRO A 300 19.88 -1.10 11.94
CA PRO A 300 18.81 -0.29 12.56
C PRO A 300 19.13 1.22 12.56
N GLY A 301 20.41 1.60 12.68
CA GLY A 301 20.82 3.02 12.65
C GLY A 301 20.57 3.67 11.29
N VAL A 302 20.90 2.97 10.19
CA VAL A 302 20.63 3.46 8.82
C VAL A 302 19.14 3.49 8.55
N SER A 303 18.41 2.46 8.98
CA SER A 303 16.96 2.42 8.86
C SER A 303 16.27 3.59 9.58
N ARG A 304 16.73 3.93 10.80
CA ARG A 304 16.20 5.08 11.56
C ARG A 304 16.45 6.40 10.83
N PHE A 305 17.63 6.60 10.26
CA PHE A 305 17.93 7.78 9.46
C PHE A 305 17.04 7.88 8.21
N LEU A 306 16.83 6.77 7.50
CA LEU A 306 15.93 6.72 6.33
C LEU A 306 14.46 6.96 6.73
N ALA A 307 14.01 6.39 7.85
CA ALA A 307 12.68 6.62 8.38
C ALA A 307 12.49 8.09 8.79
N TRP A 308 13.50 8.71 9.40
CA TRP A 308 13.49 10.13 9.71
C TRP A 308 13.43 10.99 8.43
N ALA A 309 14.24 10.69 7.43
CA ALA A 309 14.19 11.39 6.14
C ALA A 309 12.81 11.19 5.45
N CYS A 310 12.21 10.01 5.58
CA CYS A 310 10.85 9.75 5.10
C CYS A 310 9.84 10.62 5.85
N SER A 311 9.95 10.77 7.19
CA SER A 311 9.03 11.60 7.97
C SER A 311 9.10 13.07 7.55
N GLN A 312 10.28 13.60 7.20
CA GLN A 312 10.41 14.97 6.69
C GLN A 312 9.73 15.19 5.32
N CYS A 313 9.47 14.12 4.56
CA CYS A 313 8.71 14.20 3.32
C CYS A 313 7.19 14.08 3.56
N THR A 314 6.77 13.60 4.74
CA THR A 314 5.36 13.36 5.05
C THR A 314 4.77 14.40 6.00
N THR A 315 5.59 15.18 6.68
CA THR A 315 5.21 16.31 7.54
C THR A 315 5.30 17.62 6.80
#